data_51496af64573958d9c2bf21f7a5608d9
#
_entry.id   51496af64573958d9c2bf21f7a5608d9
#
_cell.length_a   1.000
_cell.length_b   1.000
_cell.length_c   1.000
_cell.angle_alpha   90.00
_cell.angle_beta   90.00
_cell.angle_gamma   90.00
#
_symmetry.space_group_name_H-M   'P 1'
#
loop_
_entity.id
_entity.type
_entity.pdbx_description
1 polymer ?
#
loop_
_entity_poly.entity_id
_entity_poly.type
_entity_poly.pdbx_seq_one_letter_code
_entity_poly.pdbx_strand_id
1 'polypeptide(L)'
;MFDYKDGDLLVIDDIMRLRLSDYLHTTLAFIMVAFCRKGDVKVVIDEHEYLLVEGSLLVYLPGQMLGEIRPSPDAQVKLIAFAQRAIDRSLYLNKYVWERLSYVKNHPLFTLDGRERQVASHYYGLMMLKTQKVGGDFHHDVVRLLFQSLILEIMMLIDCRQGEQTDGESAMEGNDSSVHQSALVYRRFMALLAESAGRLRSVSAFADRLNVTPKYLSKCVKEESGRPPLDHIHEMTVNAIRQQLRYSNRTIKEISTDLDFPNLSFFGKFVKEHLGMSPTEYRHQNLKEGVLAPT
;
A
#
# COMPACT_ATOMS: atom_id res chain seq x y z
N MET A 1 4.92 13.36 -20.10
CA MET A 1 5.25 14.39 -19.12
C MET A 1 4.31 14.20 -17.96
N PHE A 2 4.79 14.02 -16.72
CA PHE A 2 3.97 13.77 -15.54
C PHE A 2 3.37 15.11 -15.09
N ASP A 3 2.09 15.12 -14.74
CA ASP A 3 1.43 16.33 -14.26
C ASP A 3 1.86 16.68 -12.82
N TYR A 4 2.26 15.65 -12.04
CA TYR A 4 2.89 15.79 -10.72
C TYR A 4 3.76 14.59 -10.38
N LYS A 5 4.95 14.84 -9.82
CA LYS A 5 5.84 13.81 -9.28
C LYS A 5 6.50 14.29 -8.00
N ASP A 6 6.10 13.71 -6.87
CA ASP A 6 6.78 13.88 -5.59
C ASP A 6 7.21 12.47 -5.13
N GLY A 7 8.49 12.18 -5.13
CA GLY A 7 9.16 10.97 -4.69
C GLY A 7 8.35 9.66 -4.54
N ASP A 8 7.16 9.74 -3.98
CA ASP A 8 6.27 8.64 -3.61
C ASP A 8 4.91 8.67 -4.33
N LEU A 9 4.53 9.77 -4.96
CA LEU A 9 3.24 9.98 -5.62
C LEU A 9 3.43 10.49 -7.03
N LEU A 10 2.64 9.94 -7.95
CA LEU A 10 2.57 10.32 -9.35
C LEU A 10 1.11 10.46 -9.75
N VAL A 11 0.73 11.61 -10.31
CA VAL A 11 -0.60 11.86 -10.86
C VAL A 11 -0.48 12.16 -12.34
N ILE A 12 -1.32 11.51 -13.17
CA ILE A 12 -1.31 11.63 -14.61
C ILE A 12 -2.74 11.87 -15.08
N ASP A 13 -2.94 12.98 -15.79
CA ASP A 13 -4.25 13.37 -16.31
C ASP A 13 -4.72 12.52 -17.49
N ASP A 14 -3.78 12.06 -18.30
CA ASP A 14 -4.09 11.25 -19.46
C ASP A 14 -3.03 10.17 -19.69
N ILE A 15 -3.45 8.91 -19.59
CA ILE A 15 -2.58 7.76 -19.81
C ILE A 15 -1.98 7.74 -21.23
N MET A 16 -2.64 8.34 -22.22
CA MET A 16 -2.13 8.43 -23.58
C MET A 16 -0.86 9.27 -23.70
N ARG A 17 -0.57 10.12 -22.72
CA ARG A 17 0.69 10.89 -22.63
C ARG A 17 1.88 10.04 -22.16
N LEU A 18 1.62 8.85 -21.63
CA LEU A 18 2.67 7.90 -21.29
C LEU A 18 3.11 7.13 -22.54
N ARG A 19 4.40 6.92 -22.69
CA ARG A 19 4.92 5.92 -23.61
C ARG A 19 4.70 4.54 -22.97
N LEU A 20 3.49 4.01 -23.15
CA LEU A 20 3.08 2.74 -22.52
C LEU A 20 4.01 1.59 -22.91
N SER A 21 4.60 1.65 -24.12
CA SER A 21 5.60 0.68 -24.61
C SER A 21 6.79 0.49 -23.67
N ASP A 22 7.17 1.54 -22.91
CA ASP A 22 8.35 1.51 -22.04
C ASP A 22 8.10 0.70 -20.76
N TYR A 23 6.83 0.38 -20.48
CA TYR A 23 6.39 -0.31 -19.26
C TYR A 23 5.85 -1.72 -19.52
N LEU A 24 5.78 -2.14 -20.79
CA LEU A 24 5.28 -3.46 -21.16
C LEU A 24 6.25 -4.57 -20.73
N HIS A 25 5.69 -5.68 -20.28
CA HIS A 25 6.43 -6.86 -19.79
C HIS A 25 7.39 -6.56 -18.64
N THR A 26 7.07 -5.55 -17.82
CA THR A 26 7.82 -5.19 -16.63
C THR A 26 6.97 -5.34 -15.37
N THR A 27 7.63 -5.54 -14.25
CA THR A 27 7.00 -5.43 -12.92
C THR A 27 7.27 -4.04 -12.38
N LEU A 28 6.21 -3.31 -12.04
CA LEU A 28 6.35 -1.97 -11.49
C LEU A 28 6.34 -2.03 -9.96
N ALA A 29 7.17 -1.20 -9.32
CA ALA A 29 7.24 -1.08 -7.86
C ALA A 29 6.21 -0.09 -7.28
N PHE A 30 5.12 0.18 -8.04
CA PHE A 30 4.08 1.15 -7.70
C PHE A 30 2.73 0.45 -7.60
N ILE A 31 1.88 0.92 -6.70
CA ILE A 31 0.45 0.68 -6.78
C ILE A 31 -0.11 1.73 -7.73
N MET A 32 -0.94 1.30 -8.68
CA MET A 32 -1.60 2.23 -9.61
C MET A 32 -3.10 2.09 -9.53
N VAL A 33 -3.78 3.22 -9.55
CA VAL A 33 -5.23 3.31 -9.60
C VAL A 33 -5.60 4.07 -10.87
N ALA A 34 -6.20 3.37 -11.81
CA ALA A 34 -6.63 3.92 -13.09
C ALA A 34 -8.16 4.02 -13.14
N PHE A 35 -8.67 5.21 -13.41
CA PHE A 35 -10.10 5.49 -13.55
C PHE A 35 -10.42 5.86 -15.00
N CYS A 36 -11.27 5.07 -15.67
CA CYS A 36 -11.72 5.33 -17.03
C CYS A 36 -12.90 6.30 -17.03
N ARG A 37 -12.71 7.46 -17.66
CA ARG A 37 -13.74 8.49 -17.82
C ARG A 37 -14.50 8.39 -19.14
N LYS A 38 -13.86 7.85 -20.17
CA LYS A 38 -14.44 7.70 -21.50
C LYS A 38 -13.70 6.61 -22.26
N GLY A 39 -14.38 5.93 -23.17
CA GLY A 39 -13.81 4.87 -23.97
C GLY A 39 -13.52 3.61 -23.18
N ASP A 40 -12.60 2.83 -23.67
CA ASP A 40 -12.16 1.60 -23.04
C ASP A 40 -10.65 1.36 -23.20
N VAL A 41 -10.08 0.56 -22.32
CA VAL A 41 -8.69 0.14 -22.37
C VAL A 41 -8.60 -1.35 -22.05
N LYS A 42 -8.04 -2.13 -22.96
CA LYS A 42 -7.64 -3.51 -22.68
C LYS A 42 -6.28 -3.52 -22.00
N VAL A 43 -6.19 -4.20 -20.87
CA VAL A 43 -4.96 -4.32 -20.06
C VAL A 43 -4.73 -5.78 -19.74
N VAL A 44 -3.50 -6.26 -19.90
CA VAL A 44 -3.09 -7.59 -19.49
C VAL A 44 -2.27 -7.47 -18.19
N ILE A 45 -2.69 -8.19 -17.14
CA ILE A 45 -1.98 -8.27 -15.85
C ILE A 45 -1.84 -9.75 -15.48
N ASP A 46 -0.61 -10.20 -15.24
CA ASP A 46 -0.30 -11.61 -14.90
C ASP A 46 -0.96 -12.60 -15.88
N GLU A 47 -0.85 -12.32 -17.19
CA GLU A 47 -1.42 -13.10 -18.31
C GLU A 47 -2.96 -13.07 -18.43
N HIS A 48 -3.67 -12.37 -17.55
CA HIS A 48 -5.13 -12.19 -17.62
C HIS A 48 -5.50 -10.88 -18.30
N GLU A 49 -6.46 -10.93 -19.24
CA GLU A 49 -6.97 -9.75 -19.94
C GLU A 49 -8.12 -9.12 -19.15
N TYR A 50 -8.02 -7.82 -18.93
CA TYR A 50 -9.06 -7.00 -18.29
C TYR A 50 -9.49 -5.90 -19.24
N LEU A 51 -10.81 -5.63 -19.28
CA LEU A 51 -11.38 -4.52 -20.06
C LEU A 51 -11.82 -3.40 -19.10
N LEU A 52 -11.02 -2.35 -19.03
CA LEU A 52 -11.34 -1.14 -18.27
C LEU A 52 -12.26 -0.26 -19.10
N VAL A 53 -13.55 -0.22 -18.79
CA VAL A 53 -14.57 0.55 -19.48
C VAL A 53 -14.92 1.85 -18.77
N GLU A 54 -15.67 2.73 -19.45
CA GLU A 54 -16.15 3.97 -18.83
C GLU A 54 -16.87 3.74 -17.51
N GLY A 55 -16.46 4.50 -16.48
CA GLY A 55 -16.98 4.37 -15.12
C GLY A 55 -16.40 3.21 -14.33
N SER A 56 -15.32 2.58 -14.80
CA SER A 56 -14.60 1.54 -14.07
C SER A 56 -13.27 2.05 -13.50
N LEU A 57 -12.81 1.37 -12.46
CA LEU A 57 -11.55 1.61 -11.78
C LEU A 57 -10.73 0.33 -11.80
N LEU A 58 -9.46 0.43 -12.18
CA LEU A 58 -8.49 -0.67 -12.15
C LEU A 58 -7.42 -0.36 -11.11
N VAL A 59 -7.13 -1.35 -10.26
CA VAL A 59 -6.04 -1.28 -9.28
C VAL A 59 -4.96 -2.28 -9.65
N TYR A 60 -3.76 -1.78 -9.94
CA TYR A 60 -2.57 -2.58 -10.19
C TYR A 60 -1.69 -2.62 -8.95
N LEU A 61 -1.15 -3.78 -8.62
CA LEU A 61 -0.31 -4.00 -7.44
C LEU A 61 1.16 -4.21 -7.80
N PRO A 62 2.10 -3.82 -6.92
CA PRO A 62 3.53 -4.09 -7.12
C PRO A 62 3.81 -5.58 -7.26
N GLY A 63 4.71 -5.89 -8.18
CA GLY A 63 5.14 -7.27 -8.42
C GLY A 63 4.29 -8.05 -9.41
N GLN A 64 3.14 -7.53 -9.82
CA GLN A 64 2.39 -8.08 -10.95
C GLN A 64 3.11 -7.77 -12.27
N MET A 65 2.96 -8.63 -13.27
CA MET A 65 3.49 -8.38 -14.60
C MET A 65 2.49 -7.58 -15.41
N LEU A 66 2.87 -6.36 -15.81
CA LEU A 66 2.09 -5.56 -16.72
C LEU A 66 2.40 -5.97 -18.15
N GLY A 67 1.44 -6.58 -18.82
CA GLY A 67 1.51 -6.98 -20.22
C GLY A 67 1.07 -5.86 -21.17
N GLU A 68 0.34 -6.23 -22.20
CA GLU A 68 -0.10 -5.28 -23.23
C GLU A 68 -1.19 -4.34 -22.72
N ILE A 69 -1.12 -3.07 -23.16
CA ILE A 69 -2.15 -2.05 -22.91
C ILE A 69 -2.62 -1.51 -24.25
N ARG A 70 -3.91 -1.66 -24.55
CA ARG A 70 -4.52 -1.21 -25.80
C ARG A 70 -5.70 -0.28 -25.52
N PRO A 71 -5.51 1.04 -25.54
CA PRO A 71 -6.61 2.00 -25.40
C PRO A 71 -7.41 2.14 -26.69
N SER A 72 -8.72 2.42 -26.56
CA SER A 72 -9.53 2.90 -27.69
C SER A 72 -9.10 4.32 -28.09
N PRO A 73 -9.37 4.76 -29.33
CA PRO A 73 -8.92 6.08 -29.81
C PRO A 73 -9.46 7.26 -29.01
N ASP A 74 -10.59 7.09 -28.33
CA ASP A 74 -11.23 8.10 -27.51
C ASP A 74 -11.08 7.85 -26.00
N ALA A 75 -10.22 6.91 -25.60
CA ALA A 75 -9.97 6.58 -24.21
C ALA A 75 -9.44 7.78 -23.41
N GLN A 76 -10.07 8.04 -22.29
CA GLN A 76 -9.66 9.02 -21.30
C GLN A 76 -9.51 8.34 -19.95
N VAL A 77 -8.27 8.07 -19.55
CA VAL A 77 -7.96 7.38 -18.29
C VAL A 77 -7.13 8.27 -17.40
N LYS A 78 -7.61 8.48 -16.19
CA LYS A 78 -6.94 9.18 -15.11
C LYS A 78 -6.15 8.18 -14.29
N LEU A 79 -4.89 8.47 -14.00
CA LEU A 79 -4.01 7.57 -13.27
C LEU A 79 -3.40 8.24 -12.05
N ILE A 80 -3.47 7.57 -10.92
CA ILE A 80 -2.70 7.88 -9.70
C ILE A 80 -1.81 6.68 -9.43
N ALA A 81 -0.50 6.90 -9.37
CA ALA A 81 0.46 5.87 -8.98
C ALA A 81 1.23 6.30 -7.73
N PHE A 82 1.48 5.38 -6.84
CA PHE A 82 2.19 5.65 -5.59
C PHE A 82 3.11 4.51 -5.20
N ALA A 83 4.26 4.87 -4.67
CA ALA A 83 5.21 3.90 -4.17
C ALA A 83 4.64 3.20 -2.93
N GLN A 84 4.88 1.90 -2.79
CA GLN A 84 4.47 1.12 -1.63
C GLN A 84 4.87 1.77 -0.29
N ARG A 85 6.05 2.38 -0.24
CA ARG A 85 6.53 3.12 0.95
C ARG A 85 5.64 4.29 1.37
N ALA A 86 4.80 4.83 0.48
CA ALA A 86 3.82 5.86 0.85
C ALA A 86 2.74 5.31 1.77
N ILE A 87 2.32 4.05 1.56
CA ILE A 87 1.42 3.31 2.45
C ILE A 87 2.13 2.95 3.75
N ASP A 88 3.36 2.42 3.64
CA ASP A 88 4.12 1.93 4.77
C ASP A 88 4.47 3.01 5.81
N ARG A 89 4.52 4.27 5.38
CA ARG A 89 4.71 5.43 6.27
C ARG A 89 3.51 5.72 7.17
N SER A 90 2.35 5.13 6.89
CA SER A 90 1.15 5.28 7.71
C SER A 90 0.77 3.94 8.31
N LEU A 91 1.05 3.73 9.61
CA LEU A 91 0.69 2.50 10.34
C LEU A 91 -0.81 2.21 10.28
N TYR A 92 -1.62 3.27 10.28
CA TYR A 92 -3.07 3.13 10.19
C TYR A 92 -3.51 2.56 8.83
N LEU A 93 -3.02 3.13 7.74
CA LEU A 93 -3.33 2.65 6.39
C LEU A 93 -2.76 1.25 6.14
N ASN A 94 -1.56 0.95 6.64
CA ASN A 94 -0.93 -0.34 6.46
C ASN A 94 -1.82 -1.49 6.95
N LYS A 95 -2.40 -1.37 8.16
CA LYS A 95 -3.30 -2.40 8.71
C LYS A 95 -4.46 -2.74 7.76
N TYR A 96 -5.13 -1.72 7.21
CA TYR A 96 -6.32 -1.91 6.40
C TYR A 96 -6.00 -2.32 4.95
N VAL A 97 -4.94 -1.78 4.39
CA VAL A 97 -4.57 -2.01 2.99
C VAL A 97 -4.12 -3.45 2.76
N TRP A 98 -3.23 -3.97 3.61
CA TRP A 98 -2.67 -5.31 3.40
C TRP A 98 -3.70 -6.44 3.53
N GLU A 99 -4.70 -6.27 4.39
CA GLU A 99 -5.79 -7.24 4.51
C GLU A 99 -6.60 -7.40 3.21
N ARG A 100 -6.61 -6.37 2.35
CA ARG A 100 -7.42 -6.30 1.12
C ARG A 100 -6.64 -6.53 -0.17
N LEU A 101 -5.32 -6.47 -0.13
CA LEU A 101 -4.49 -6.65 -1.33
C LEU A 101 -4.69 -8.02 -1.99
N SER A 102 -4.91 -9.07 -1.20
CA SER A 102 -5.22 -10.40 -1.73
C SER A 102 -6.49 -10.41 -2.59
N TYR A 103 -7.52 -9.67 -2.19
CA TYR A 103 -8.74 -9.54 -2.97
C TYR A 103 -8.48 -8.77 -4.28
N VAL A 104 -7.80 -7.63 -4.19
CA VAL A 104 -7.46 -6.79 -5.36
C VAL A 104 -6.60 -7.55 -6.36
N LYS A 105 -5.70 -8.42 -5.91
CA LYS A 105 -4.85 -9.22 -6.79
C LYS A 105 -5.68 -10.11 -7.73
N ASN A 106 -6.77 -10.68 -7.21
CA ASN A 106 -7.66 -11.56 -7.96
C ASN A 106 -8.80 -10.79 -8.67
N HIS A 107 -9.15 -9.60 -8.17
CA HIS A 107 -10.24 -8.77 -8.69
C HIS A 107 -9.75 -7.32 -8.85
N PRO A 108 -8.85 -7.05 -9.82
CA PRO A 108 -8.25 -5.73 -9.98
C PRO A 108 -9.20 -4.69 -10.60
N LEU A 109 -10.32 -5.12 -11.18
CA LEU A 109 -11.28 -4.28 -11.89
C LEU A 109 -12.57 -4.11 -11.08
N PHE A 110 -12.98 -2.85 -10.88
CA PHE A 110 -14.17 -2.44 -10.15
C PHE A 110 -15.08 -1.61 -11.04
N THR A 111 -16.32 -2.03 -11.23
CA THR A 111 -17.35 -1.19 -11.83
C THR A 111 -17.92 -0.26 -10.77
N LEU A 112 -17.90 1.04 -11.03
CA LEU A 112 -18.36 2.05 -10.08
C LEU A 112 -19.82 2.43 -10.35
N ASP A 113 -20.60 2.58 -9.29
CA ASP A 113 -21.94 3.17 -9.38
C ASP A 113 -21.89 4.69 -9.63
N GLY A 114 -23.06 5.33 -9.75
CA GLY A 114 -23.15 6.77 -10.02
C GLY A 114 -22.49 7.63 -8.94
N ARG A 115 -22.64 7.25 -7.65
CA ARG A 115 -22.06 7.97 -6.50
C ARG A 115 -20.55 7.73 -6.41
N GLU A 116 -20.11 6.49 -6.56
CA GLU A 116 -18.71 6.10 -6.54
C GLU A 116 -17.92 6.80 -7.66
N ARG A 117 -18.50 6.91 -8.88
CA ARG A 117 -17.91 7.67 -9.99
C ARG A 117 -17.75 9.15 -9.67
N GLN A 118 -18.74 9.77 -9.02
CA GLN A 118 -18.62 11.16 -8.59
C GLN A 118 -17.51 11.33 -7.55
N VAL A 119 -17.44 10.46 -6.54
CA VAL A 119 -16.39 10.46 -5.52
C VAL A 119 -15.01 10.34 -6.18
N ALA A 120 -14.80 9.32 -7.03
CA ALA A 120 -13.54 9.13 -7.75
C ALA A 120 -13.13 10.36 -8.58
N SER A 121 -14.08 10.96 -9.30
CA SER A 121 -13.85 12.16 -10.10
C SER A 121 -13.47 13.38 -9.26
N HIS A 122 -14.12 13.58 -8.11
CA HIS A 122 -13.83 14.70 -7.21
C HIS A 122 -12.46 14.54 -6.54
N TYR A 123 -12.13 13.35 -6.05
CA TYR A 123 -10.79 13.08 -5.48
C TYR A 123 -9.70 13.32 -6.52
N TYR A 124 -9.87 12.79 -7.72
CA TYR A 124 -8.93 13.02 -8.79
C TYR A 124 -8.79 14.52 -9.12
N GLY A 125 -9.89 15.23 -9.31
CA GLY A 125 -9.90 16.67 -9.59
C GLY A 125 -9.21 17.48 -8.49
N LEU A 126 -9.47 17.16 -7.21
CA LEU A 126 -8.85 17.81 -6.08
C LEU A 126 -7.34 17.52 -6.00
N MET A 127 -6.94 16.28 -6.23
CA MET A 127 -5.52 15.90 -6.31
C MET A 127 -4.80 16.69 -7.41
N MET A 128 -5.36 16.76 -8.61
CA MET A 128 -4.79 17.53 -9.72
C MET A 128 -4.65 19.02 -9.39
N LEU A 129 -5.67 19.65 -8.81
CA LEU A 129 -5.62 21.05 -8.41
C LEU A 129 -4.55 21.32 -7.35
N LYS A 130 -4.38 20.42 -6.40
CA LYS A 130 -3.38 20.57 -5.34
C LYS A 130 -1.97 20.26 -5.82
N THR A 131 -1.80 19.38 -6.78
CA THR A 131 -0.49 19.02 -7.33
C THR A 131 0.03 20.05 -8.34
N GLN A 132 -0.82 20.87 -8.96
CA GLN A 132 -0.42 21.92 -9.91
C GLN A 132 0.20 23.16 -9.24
N LYS A 133 -0.10 23.43 -7.97
CA LYS A 133 0.48 24.56 -7.21
C LYS A 133 1.36 24.03 -6.09
N VAL A 134 2.66 24.02 -6.31
CA VAL A 134 3.64 23.75 -5.25
C VAL A 134 3.91 25.08 -4.51
N GLY A 135 3.57 25.15 -3.23
CA GLY A 135 3.89 26.31 -2.40
C GLY A 135 3.20 26.34 -1.04
N GLY A 136 3.97 26.64 -0.01
CA GLY A 136 3.55 26.75 1.39
C GLY A 136 3.92 25.56 2.26
N ASP A 137 4.18 25.82 3.53
CA ASP A 137 4.73 24.85 4.50
C ASP A 137 3.86 23.60 4.70
N PHE A 138 2.54 23.72 4.48
CA PHE A 138 1.58 22.63 4.66
C PHE A 138 1.18 21.91 3.36
N HIS A 139 1.78 22.28 2.22
CA HIS A 139 1.38 21.73 0.92
C HIS A 139 1.55 20.18 0.86
N HIS A 140 2.71 19.69 1.25
CA HIS A 140 2.99 18.26 1.28
C HIS A 140 2.07 17.49 2.23
N ASP A 141 1.71 18.10 3.37
CA ASP A 141 0.80 17.48 4.33
C ASP A 141 -0.63 17.39 3.78
N VAL A 142 -1.10 18.43 3.11
CA VAL A 142 -2.43 18.42 2.45
C VAL A 142 -2.49 17.35 1.36
N VAL A 143 -1.49 17.28 0.48
CA VAL A 143 -1.43 16.25 -0.58
C VAL A 143 -1.39 14.85 0.03
N ARG A 144 -0.60 14.63 1.07
CA ARG A 144 -0.50 13.36 1.78
C ARG A 144 -1.83 12.94 2.43
N LEU A 145 -2.53 13.86 3.10
CA LEU A 145 -3.81 13.58 3.73
C LEU A 145 -4.90 13.27 2.70
N LEU A 146 -4.94 13.99 1.58
CA LEU A 146 -5.84 13.69 0.47
C LEU A 146 -5.59 12.30 -0.11
N PHE A 147 -4.32 11.95 -0.27
CA PHE A 147 -3.92 10.62 -0.73
C PHE A 147 -4.34 9.52 0.26
N GLN A 148 -4.13 9.72 1.56
CA GLN A 148 -4.57 8.78 2.59
C GLN A 148 -6.09 8.60 2.59
N SER A 149 -6.83 9.69 2.43
CA SER A 149 -8.28 9.66 2.31
C SER A 149 -8.74 8.89 1.07
N LEU A 150 -8.10 9.08 -0.09
CA LEU A 150 -8.39 8.32 -1.31
C LEU A 150 -8.17 6.81 -1.12
N ILE A 151 -7.10 6.41 -0.44
CA ILE A 151 -6.86 4.99 -0.15
C ILE A 151 -7.98 4.41 0.72
N LEU A 152 -8.45 5.14 1.72
CA LEU A 152 -9.55 4.68 2.55
C LEU A 152 -10.86 4.52 1.74
N GLU A 153 -11.15 5.42 0.80
CA GLU A 153 -12.29 5.27 -0.12
C GLU A 153 -12.18 4.00 -0.98
N ILE A 154 -10.97 3.72 -1.50
CA ILE A 154 -10.74 2.47 -2.24
C ILE A 154 -10.94 1.24 -1.34
N MET A 155 -10.49 1.31 -0.07
CA MET A 155 -10.71 0.22 0.88
C MET A 155 -12.19 0.01 1.19
N MET A 156 -12.97 1.08 1.33
CA MET A 156 -14.43 1.00 1.50
C MET A 156 -15.10 0.37 0.27
N LEU A 157 -14.68 0.73 -0.94
CA LEU A 157 -15.16 0.12 -2.18
C LEU A 157 -14.89 -1.40 -2.20
N ILE A 158 -13.70 -1.81 -1.80
CA ILE A 158 -13.32 -3.23 -1.73
C ILE A 158 -14.18 -3.98 -0.71
N ASP A 159 -14.41 -3.41 0.47
CA ASP A 159 -15.24 -4.00 1.52
C ASP A 159 -16.69 -4.22 1.06
N CYS A 160 -17.27 -3.23 0.37
CA CYS A 160 -18.61 -3.36 -0.19
C CYS A 160 -18.69 -4.53 -1.19
N ARG A 161 -17.71 -4.66 -2.09
CA ARG A 161 -17.70 -5.75 -3.09
C ARG A 161 -17.43 -7.12 -2.47
N GLN A 162 -16.62 -7.20 -1.41
CA GLN A 162 -16.42 -8.45 -0.67
C GLN A 162 -17.69 -8.89 0.07
N GLY A 163 -18.46 -7.95 0.64
CA GLY A 163 -19.74 -8.23 1.29
C GLY A 163 -20.79 -8.78 0.34
N GLU A 164 -20.90 -8.22 -0.86
CA GLU A 164 -21.83 -8.66 -1.91
C GLU A 164 -21.54 -10.10 -2.40
N GLN A 165 -20.27 -10.53 -2.39
CA GLN A 165 -19.87 -11.87 -2.82
C GLN A 165 -20.13 -12.96 -1.76
N THR A 166 -20.03 -12.62 -0.47
CA THR A 166 -20.30 -13.56 0.62
C THR A 166 -21.77 -13.92 0.73
N ASP A 167 -22.69 -13.08 0.29
CA ASP A 167 -24.13 -13.38 0.28
C ASP A 167 -24.57 -14.22 -0.94
N GLY A 168 -23.73 -14.35 -1.97
CA GLY A 168 -24.01 -15.09 -3.21
C GLY A 168 -23.30 -16.43 -3.40
N GLU A 169 -22.22 -16.70 -2.69
CA GLU A 169 -21.37 -17.89 -2.89
C GLU A 169 -21.42 -18.91 -1.74
N SER A 170 -22.62 -19.31 -1.33
CA SER A 170 -22.81 -20.52 -0.53
C SER A 170 -22.85 -21.82 -1.37
N ALA A 171 -22.38 -21.79 -2.62
CA ALA A 171 -22.32 -23.01 -3.43
C ALA A 171 -21.35 -22.85 -4.60
N MET A 172 -20.07 -23.17 -4.39
CA MET A 172 -19.23 -23.90 -5.36
C MET A 172 -17.87 -24.19 -4.71
N GLU A 173 -17.80 -25.30 -3.99
CA GLU A 173 -16.56 -26.02 -3.72
C GLU A 173 -16.04 -26.60 -5.03
N GLY A 174 -14.94 -26.09 -5.52
CA GLY A 174 -14.23 -26.56 -6.70
C GLY A 174 -12.72 -26.28 -6.58
N ASN A 175 -12.02 -27.19 -5.89
CA ASN A 175 -10.66 -27.65 -6.15
C ASN A 175 -9.56 -26.57 -6.36
N ASP A 176 -9.21 -25.81 -5.30
CA ASP A 176 -7.81 -25.39 -5.09
C ASP A 176 -7.53 -25.08 -3.60
N SER A 177 -7.56 -26.13 -2.78
CA SER A 177 -7.42 -26.02 -1.32
C SER A 177 -6.05 -25.51 -0.85
N SER A 178 -5.01 -25.61 -1.67
CA SER A 178 -3.67 -25.18 -1.32
C SER A 178 -3.46 -23.67 -1.48
N VAL A 179 -4.00 -23.05 -2.53
CA VAL A 179 -3.91 -21.59 -2.78
C VAL A 179 -4.76 -20.85 -1.76
N HIS A 180 -5.95 -21.35 -1.42
CA HIS A 180 -6.79 -20.78 -0.38
C HIS A 180 -6.12 -20.81 1.00
N GLN A 181 -5.38 -21.87 1.31
CA GLN A 181 -4.71 -22.02 2.60
C GLN A 181 -3.49 -21.10 2.72
N SER A 182 -2.71 -20.90 1.65
CA SER A 182 -1.59 -19.96 1.59
C SER A 182 -2.06 -18.52 1.83
N ALA A 183 -3.10 -18.09 1.12
CA ALA A 183 -3.71 -16.77 1.26
C ALA A 183 -4.28 -16.52 2.67
N LEU A 184 -4.88 -17.57 3.29
CA LEU A 184 -5.39 -17.48 4.66
C LEU A 184 -4.26 -17.30 5.68
N VAL A 185 -3.16 -18.05 5.54
CA VAL A 185 -1.99 -17.92 6.41
C VAL A 185 -1.35 -16.54 6.25
N TYR A 186 -1.20 -16.06 5.01
CA TYR A 186 -0.69 -14.72 4.74
C TYR A 186 -1.57 -13.64 5.38
N ARG A 187 -2.89 -13.72 5.23
CA ARG A 187 -3.84 -12.79 5.83
C ARG A 187 -3.72 -12.74 7.36
N ARG A 188 -3.65 -13.92 8.00
CA ARG A 188 -3.46 -14.03 9.45
C ARG A 188 -2.10 -13.48 9.90
N PHE A 189 -1.05 -13.72 9.11
CA PHE A 189 0.27 -13.14 9.36
C PHE A 189 0.23 -11.61 9.33
N MET A 190 -0.39 -11.01 8.30
CA MET A 190 -0.49 -9.56 8.18
C MET A 190 -1.34 -8.93 9.29
N ALA A 191 -2.44 -9.57 9.69
CA ALA A 191 -3.25 -9.13 10.82
C ALA A 191 -2.45 -9.14 12.13
N LEU A 192 -1.73 -10.24 12.42
CA LEU A 192 -0.89 -10.37 13.60
C LEU A 192 0.30 -9.39 13.57
N LEU A 193 0.86 -9.14 12.39
CA LEU A 193 1.93 -8.17 12.19
C LEU A 193 1.46 -6.75 12.57
N ALA A 194 0.26 -6.36 12.11
CA ALA A 194 -0.34 -5.09 12.45
C ALA A 194 -0.65 -4.96 13.95
N GLU A 195 -1.21 -6.02 14.56
CA GLU A 195 -1.51 -6.08 15.99
C GLU A 195 -0.24 -5.99 16.85
N SER A 196 0.83 -6.62 16.39
CA SER A 196 2.11 -6.61 17.12
C SER A 196 2.74 -5.23 17.24
N ALA A 197 2.38 -4.29 16.34
CA ALA A 197 2.88 -2.92 16.31
C ALA A 197 4.42 -2.82 16.41
N GLY A 198 5.14 -3.74 15.77
CA GLY A 198 6.62 -3.81 15.79
C GLY A 198 7.26 -4.47 17.01
N ARG A 199 6.47 -5.05 17.93
CA ARG A 199 7.01 -5.75 19.11
C ARG A 199 7.53 -7.15 18.76
N LEU A 200 6.86 -7.88 17.89
CA LEU A 200 7.32 -9.18 17.40
C LEU A 200 8.30 -8.99 16.24
N ARG A 201 9.50 -9.60 16.33
CA ARG A 201 10.58 -9.37 15.37
C ARG A 201 11.16 -10.64 14.74
N SER A 202 10.69 -11.82 15.11
CA SER A 202 11.18 -13.06 14.52
C SER A 202 10.08 -13.82 13.79
N VAL A 203 10.43 -14.42 12.66
CA VAL A 203 9.51 -15.26 11.88
C VAL A 203 8.98 -16.42 12.70
N SER A 204 9.81 -17.00 13.60
CA SER A 204 9.39 -18.09 14.48
C SER A 204 8.28 -17.64 15.44
N ALA A 205 8.41 -16.45 16.06
CA ALA A 205 7.39 -15.95 16.98
C ALA A 205 6.03 -15.72 16.29
N PHE A 206 6.02 -15.30 15.03
CA PHE A 206 4.81 -15.24 14.22
C PHE A 206 4.27 -16.64 13.88
N ALA A 207 5.14 -17.53 13.46
CA ALA A 207 4.78 -18.90 13.11
C ALA A 207 4.15 -19.64 14.29
N ASP A 208 4.72 -19.51 15.48
CA ASP A 208 4.22 -20.10 16.72
C ASP A 208 2.81 -19.60 17.05
N ARG A 209 2.56 -18.28 16.94
CA ARG A 209 1.23 -17.70 17.18
C ARG A 209 0.19 -18.09 16.14
N LEU A 210 0.62 -18.39 14.91
CA LEU A 210 -0.24 -18.82 13.83
C LEU A 210 -0.43 -20.34 13.78
N ASN A 211 0.22 -21.08 14.68
CA ASN A 211 0.25 -22.56 14.71
C ASN A 211 0.71 -23.17 13.38
N VAL A 212 1.76 -22.62 12.80
CA VAL A 212 2.39 -23.10 11.57
C VAL A 212 3.91 -23.19 11.75
N THR A 213 4.59 -23.92 10.86
CA THR A 213 6.05 -23.93 10.89
C THR A 213 6.63 -22.65 10.27
N PRO A 214 7.80 -22.13 10.72
CA PRO A 214 8.45 -20.98 10.11
C PRO A 214 8.72 -21.14 8.61
N LYS A 215 9.03 -22.35 8.17
CA LYS A 215 9.24 -22.68 6.75
C LYS A 215 7.96 -22.53 5.95
N TYR A 216 6.84 -23.01 6.48
CA TYR A 216 5.54 -22.92 5.83
C TYR A 216 5.05 -21.45 5.80
N LEU A 217 5.17 -20.72 6.90
CA LEU A 217 4.89 -19.28 6.93
C LEU A 217 5.70 -18.52 5.88
N SER A 218 7.01 -18.79 5.80
CA SER A 218 7.89 -18.13 4.84
C SER A 218 7.51 -18.44 3.39
N LYS A 219 7.08 -19.67 3.11
CA LYS A 219 6.58 -20.07 1.80
C LYS A 219 5.31 -19.29 1.46
N CYS A 220 4.29 -19.34 2.32
CA CYS A 220 3.00 -18.67 2.08
C CYS A 220 3.15 -17.15 1.90
N VAL A 221 3.90 -16.48 2.78
CA VAL A 221 4.12 -15.04 2.69
C VAL A 221 4.85 -14.66 1.40
N LYS A 222 5.88 -15.43 1.00
CA LYS A 222 6.63 -15.14 -0.22
C LYS A 222 5.79 -15.40 -1.49
N GLU A 223 4.97 -16.44 -1.51
CA GLU A 223 4.06 -16.74 -2.63
C GLU A 223 3.02 -15.63 -2.80
N GLU A 224 2.44 -15.11 -1.71
CA GLU A 224 1.37 -14.12 -1.76
C GLU A 224 1.89 -12.68 -1.95
N SER A 225 3.03 -12.33 -1.36
CA SER A 225 3.54 -10.95 -1.36
C SER A 225 4.77 -10.73 -2.25
N GLY A 226 5.38 -11.80 -2.76
CA GLY A 226 6.68 -11.74 -3.46
C GLY A 226 7.88 -11.47 -2.54
N ARG A 227 7.68 -11.22 -1.23
CA ARG A 227 8.71 -10.80 -0.27
C ARG A 227 8.79 -11.76 0.92
N PRO A 228 9.98 -11.94 1.52
CA PRO A 228 10.12 -12.72 2.75
C PRO A 228 9.34 -12.09 3.94
N PRO A 229 8.82 -12.90 4.89
CA PRO A 229 8.13 -12.37 6.06
C PRO A 229 9.01 -11.45 6.92
N LEU A 230 10.31 -11.68 6.94
CA LEU A 230 11.26 -10.86 7.71
C LEU A 230 11.30 -9.40 7.22
N ASP A 231 11.14 -9.17 5.91
CA ASP A 231 11.09 -7.83 5.34
C ASP A 231 9.87 -7.05 5.82
N HIS A 232 8.71 -7.70 5.86
CA HIS A 232 7.47 -7.12 6.41
C HIS A 232 7.60 -6.81 7.90
N ILE A 233 8.24 -7.71 8.66
CA ILE A 233 8.48 -7.55 10.10
C ILE A 233 9.42 -6.35 10.36
N HIS A 234 10.54 -6.28 9.65
CA HIS A 234 11.49 -5.17 9.78
C HIS A 234 10.85 -3.83 9.42
N GLU A 235 10.11 -3.79 8.33
CA GLU A 235 9.43 -2.60 7.87
C GLU A 235 8.41 -2.09 8.90
N MET A 236 7.57 -2.97 9.45
CA MET A 236 6.64 -2.61 10.52
C MET A 236 7.35 -2.09 11.76
N THR A 237 8.44 -2.77 12.19
CA THR A 237 9.23 -2.35 13.33
C THR A 237 9.87 -0.98 13.10
N VAL A 238 10.46 -0.75 11.92
CA VAL A 238 11.06 0.53 11.56
C VAL A 238 10.02 1.66 11.55
N ASN A 239 8.83 1.40 11.03
CA ASN A 239 7.76 2.39 11.00
C ASN A 239 7.27 2.74 12.41
N ALA A 240 7.11 1.75 13.30
CA ALA A 240 6.79 1.97 14.69
C ALA A 240 7.87 2.82 15.41
N ILE A 241 9.15 2.53 15.17
CA ILE A 241 10.28 3.30 15.69
C ILE A 241 10.23 4.74 15.19
N ARG A 242 10.07 4.96 13.88
CA ARG A 242 9.99 6.29 13.27
C ARG A 242 8.87 7.11 13.90
N GLN A 243 7.69 6.53 14.05
CA GLN A 243 6.54 7.19 14.64
C GLN A 243 6.82 7.59 16.10
N GLN A 244 7.35 6.68 16.91
CA GLN A 244 7.67 6.96 18.30
C GLN A 244 8.78 8.02 18.44
N LEU A 245 9.81 7.97 17.60
CA LEU A 245 10.89 8.95 17.64
C LEU A 245 10.47 10.35 17.19
N ARG A 246 9.50 10.45 16.26
CA ARG A 246 9.01 11.73 15.73
C ARG A 246 7.93 12.38 16.57
N TYR A 247 6.97 11.59 17.04
CA TYR A 247 5.70 12.13 17.55
C TYR A 247 5.47 11.84 19.04
N SER A 248 6.39 11.17 19.74
CA SER A 248 6.26 10.97 21.17
C SER A 248 7.34 11.71 21.96
N ASN A 249 6.97 12.17 23.17
CA ASN A 249 7.91 12.74 24.13
C ASN A 249 8.65 11.68 24.98
N ARG A 250 8.48 10.39 24.64
CA ARG A 250 9.10 9.28 25.35
C ARG A 250 10.61 9.29 25.17
N THR A 251 11.32 8.88 26.21
CA THR A 251 12.77 8.69 26.13
C THR A 251 13.12 7.53 25.19
N ILE A 252 14.34 7.53 24.66
CA ILE A 252 14.86 6.43 23.83
C ILE A 252 14.76 5.08 24.56
N LYS A 253 14.95 5.10 25.87
CA LYS A 253 14.83 3.89 26.72
C LYS A 253 13.38 3.39 26.78
N GLU A 254 12.42 4.27 26.99
CA GLU A 254 11.00 3.92 27.01
C GLU A 254 10.55 3.36 25.68
N ILE A 255 10.94 3.98 24.56
CA ILE A 255 10.63 3.48 23.21
C ILE A 255 11.22 2.07 22.99
N SER A 256 12.47 1.87 23.39
CA SER A 256 13.12 0.56 23.31
C SER A 256 12.35 -0.51 24.09
N THR A 257 11.89 -0.16 25.29
CA THR A 257 11.11 -1.06 26.17
C THR A 257 9.72 -1.32 25.61
N ASP A 258 9.02 -0.30 25.15
CA ASP A 258 7.68 -0.41 24.55
C ASP A 258 7.65 -1.30 23.30
N LEU A 259 8.72 -1.24 22.52
CA LEU A 259 8.89 -2.06 21.32
C LEU A 259 9.56 -3.41 21.63
N ASP A 260 9.70 -3.75 22.91
CA ASP A 260 10.16 -5.06 23.38
C ASP A 260 11.59 -5.42 22.94
N PHE A 261 12.48 -4.43 22.81
CA PHE A 261 13.89 -4.69 22.53
C PHE A 261 14.60 -5.22 23.76
N PRO A 262 15.49 -6.22 23.63
CA PRO A 262 16.19 -6.83 24.76
C PRO A 262 16.98 -5.81 25.59
N ASN A 263 17.56 -4.82 24.95
CA ASN A 263 18.25 -3.69 25.59
C ASN A 263 18.47 -2.53 24.59
N LEU A 264 18.96 -1.39 25.12
CA LEU A 264 19.23 -0.19 24.32
C LEU A 264 20.30 -0.38 23.24
N SER A 265 21.27 -1.26 23.45
CA SER A 265 22.32 -1.53 22.47
C SER A 265 21.77 -2.22 21.22
N PHE A 266 20.90 -3.22 21.40
CA PHE A 266 20.20 -3.87 20.29
C PHE A 266 19.27 -2.90 19.56
N PHE A 267 18.54 -2.08 20.32
CA PHE A 267 17.67 -1.04 19.74
C PHE A 267 18.50 -0.05 18.90
N GLY A 268 19.58 0.50 19.47
CA GLY A 268 20.45 1.45 18.79
C GLY A 268 21.07 0.87 17.52
N LYS A 269 21.53 -0.40 17.56
CA LYS A 269 22.09 -1.10 16.40
C LYS A 269 21.04 -1.29 15.31
N PHE A 270 19.85 -1.75 15.67
CA PHE A 270 18.74 -1.94 14.73
C PHE A 270 18.34 -0.62 14.04
N VAL A 271 18.19 0.46 14.84
CA VAL A 271 17.87 1.79 14.30
C VAL A 271 18.95 2.28 13.36
N LYS A 272 20.23 2.16 13.72
CA LYS A 272 21.35 2.59 12.88
C LYS A 272 21.42 1.80 11.57
N GLU A 273 21.18 0.50 11.62
CA GLU A 273 21.17 -0.38 10.45
C GLU A 273 20.07 0.00 9.45
N HIS A 274 18.86 0.32 9.96
CA HIS A 274 17.68 0.53 9.11
C HIS A 274 17.38 2.00 8.80
N LEU A 275 17.84 2.94 9.62
CA LEU A 275 17.65 4.38 9.42
C LEU A 275 18.94 5.14 9.09
N GLY A 276 20.10 4.46 9.10
CA GLY A 276 21.40 5.06 8.78
C GLY A 276 22.03 5.90 9.89
N MET A 277 21.31 6.14 10.99
CA MET A 277 21.75 7.00 12.11
C MET A 277 21.23 6.49 13.45
N SER A 278 21.80 6.99 14.55
CA SER A 278 21.36 6.64 15.90
C SER A 278 19.94 7.16 16.21
N PRO A 279 19.21 6.56 17.16
CA PRO A 279 17.90 7.03 17.59
C PRO A 279 17.88 8.51 18.00
N THR A 280 18.92 8.97 18.67
CA THR A 280 19.06 10.35 19.15
C THR A 280 19.28 11.31 17.99
N GLU A 281 20.17 10.98 17.05
CA GLU A 281 20.40 11.77 15.83
C GLU A 281 19.13 11.86 15.00
N TYR A 282 18.40 10.74 14.81
CA TYR A 282 17.15 10.73 14.06
C TYR A 282 16.10 11.65 14.69
N ARG A 283 15.96 11.63 16.02
CA ARG A 283 15.06 12.55 16.74
C ARG A 283 15.44 14.01 16.55
N HIS A 284 16.72 14.34 16.72
CA HIS A 284 17.22 15.71 16.60
C HIS A 284 17.10 16.26 15.17
N GLN A 285 17.33 15.45 14.16
CA GLN A 285 17.17 15.86 12.78
C GLN A 285 15.71 16.24 12.48
N ASN A 286 14.75 15.44 12.95
CA ASN A 286 13.32 15.71 12.73
C ASN A 286 12.80 16.90 13.56
N LEU A 287 13.43 17.24 14.69
CA LEU A 287 13.12 18.46 15.45
C LEU A 287 13.64 19.72 14.76
N LYS A 288 14.72 19.63 13.97
CA LYS A 288 15.28 20.76 13.20
C LYS A 288 14.55 20.99 11.89
N GLU A 289 13.92 19.97 11.31
CA GLU A 289 13.17 20.06 10.04
C GLU A 289 11.73 20.58 10.23
N GLY A 290 11.43 21.22 11.36
CA GLY A 290 10.24 22.08 11.52
C GLY A 290 8.98 21.38 11.97
N VAL A 291 9.03 20.65 13.05
CA VAL A 291 7.83 20.37 13.85
C VAL A 291 7.80 21.36 15.00
N LEU A 292 6.86 22.31 14.93
CA LEU A 292 6.47 23.19 16.03
C LEU A 292 6.42 22.39 17.34
N ALA A 293 7.26 22.77 18.29
CA ALA A 293 7.10 22.34 19.67
C ALA A 293 5.72 22.86 20.15
N PRO A 294 4.91 22.02 20.78
CA PRO A 294 3.74 22.53 21.49
C PRO A 294 4.24 23.40 22.65
N THR A 295 3.87 24.69 22.63
CA THR A 295 3.91 25.56 23.80
C THR A 295 2.93 25.06 24.87
#